data_870bbb80094e29669cdacaf41cd6c7e9
#
_entry.id   870bbb80094e29669cdacaf41cd6c7e9
#
_cell.length_a   1.000
_cell.length_b   1.000
_cell.length_c   1.000
_cell.angle_alpha   90.00
_cell.angle_beta   90.00
_cell.angle_gamma   90.00
#
_symmetry.space_group_name_H-M   'P 1'
#
loop_
_entity.id
_entity.type
_entity.pdbx_description
1 polymer ?
#
loop_
_entity_poly.entity_id
_entity_poly.type
_entity_poly.pdbx_seq_one_letter_code
_entity_poly.pdbx_strand_id
1 'polypeptide(L)'
;MTDPENLPYRPCAGIMLANKNGKVFAAQRLDNPGVDAWQMPQGGIDPGEDPRQAALRELFEETGIAAEKVTVLAQSSEELFYDLPPELVGKIWKGKWRGQRQWWFLMRFLGKDSDINIDTDHPEFSEWKWADAESLPEVIVPFKKELYRAVLKEFRDLI
;
A
#
# COMPACT_ATOMS: atom_id res chain seq x y z
N MET A 1 -12.37 -16.67 -22.57
CA MET A 1 -11.51 -15.50 -22.29
C MET A 1 -12.30 -14.49 -21.46
N THR A 2 -11.73 -14.07 -20.36
CA THR A 2 -12.41 -13.12 -19.46
C THR A 2 -12.17 -11.70 -19.93
N ASP A 3 -13.26 -10.95 -20.16
CA ASP A 3 -13.17 -9.53 -20.48
C ASP A 3 -12.89 -8.78 -19.16
N PRO A 4 -11.78 -8.00 -19.07
CA PRO A 4 -11.46 -7.23 -17.87
C PRO A 4 -12.60 -6.32 -17.42
N GLU A 5 -13.37 -5.75 -18.34
CA GLU A 5 -14.49 -4.86 -18.01
C GLU A 5 -15.59 -5.55 -17.22
N ASN A 6 -15.66 -6.89 -17.28
CA ASN A 6 -16.67 -7.67 -16.57
C ASN A 6 -16.21 -8.10 -15.18
N LEU A 7 -14.96 -7.80 -14.80
CA LEU A 7 -14.45 -8.14 -13.47
C LEU A 7 -14.56 -6.96 -12.52
N PRO A 8 -14.82 -7.22 -11.23
CA PRO A 8 -14.84 -6.14 -10.24
C PRO A 8 -13.43 -5.71 -9.83
N TYR A 9 -13.34 -4.56 -9.15
CA TYR A 9 -12.14 -4.13 -8.46
C TYR A 9 -12.12 -4.70 -7.04
N ARG A 10 -10.94 -5.12 -6.59
CA ARG A 10 -10.76 -5.60 -5.22
C ARG A 10 -10.68 -4.42 -4.27
N PRO A 11 -11.54 -4.35 -3.22
CA PRO A 11 -11.44 -3.27 -2.24
C PRO A 11 -10.23 -3.46 -1.34
N CYS A 12 -9.42 -2.40 -1.22
CA CYS A 12 -8.16 -2.42 -0.47
C CYS A 12 -7.95 -1.13 0.29
N ALA A 13 -7.04 -1.17 1.26
CA ALA A 13 -6.58 0.00 2.00
C ALA A 13 -5.07 0.10 1.86
N GLY A 14 -4.56 1.31 1.65
CA GLY A 14 -3.14 1.58 1.57
C GLY A 14 -2.70 2.56 2.64
N ILE A 15 -1.44 2.51 3.02
CA ILE A 15 -0.89 3.34 4.09
C ILE A 15 0.34 4.09 3.60
N MET A 16 0.29 5.43 3.66
CA MET A 16 1.46 6.26 3.55
C MET A 16 1.93 6.56 4.97
N LEU A 17 2.93 5.81 5.44
CA LEU A 17 3.46 5.95 6.79
C LEU A 17 4.65 6.88 6.77
N ALA A 18 4.50 8.07 7.38
CA ALA A 18 5.54 9.08 7.42
C ALA A 18 6.20 9.14 8.80
N ASN A 19 7.53 9.25 8.83
CA ASN A 19 8.25 9.46 10.09
C ASN A 19 8.32 10.96 10.42
N LYS A 20 8.95 11.29 11.54
CA LYS A 20 9.08 12.68 12.01
C LYS A 20 9.86 13.58 11.05
N ASN A 21 10.67 13.01 10.17
CA ASN A 21 11.47 13.75 9.19
C ASN A 21 10.77 13.88 7.83
N GLY A 22 9.51 13.44 7.72
CA GLY A 22 8.77 13.50 6.48
C GLY A 22 9.14 12.42 5.45
N LYS A 23 9.92 11.42 5.86
CA LYS A 23 10.23 10.28 5.00
C LYS A 23 9.13 9.23 5.12
N VAL A 24 8.94 8.44 4.06
CA VAL A 24 7.83 7.50 3.95
C VAL A 24 8.36 6.06 3.90
N PHE A 25 7.68 5.18 4.61
CA PHE A 25 8.01 3.74 4.63
C PHE A 25 7.79 3.14 3.24
N ALA A 26 8.81 2.47 2.74
CA ALA A 26 8.75 1.72 1.49
C ALA A 26 9.47 0.39 1.65
N ALA A 27 8.97 -0.65 0.98
CA ALA A 27 9.50 -2.00 1.13
C ALA A 27 9.49 -2.75 -0.19
N GLN A 28 10.36 -3.76 -0.30
CA GLN A 28 10.40 -4.66 -1.44
C GLN A 28 9.65 -5.95 -1.12
N ARG A 29 8.94 -6.49 -2.11
CA ARG A 29 8.14 -7.71 -1.93
C ARG A 29 9.02 -8.96 -1.95
N LEU A 30 8.72 -9.90 -1.03
CA LEU A 30 9.38 -11.21 -0.99
C LEU A 30 9.06 -12.06 -2.23
N ASP A 31 7.83 -11.97 -2.73
CA ASP A 31 7.36 -12.81 -3.83
C ASP A 31 7.83 -12.34 -5.20
N ASN A 32 8.66 -11.31 -5.25
CA ASN A 32 9.15 -10.74 -6.49
C ASN A 32 10.65 -10.44 -6.41
N PRO A 33 11.48 -11.46 -6.09
CA PRO A 33 12.91 -11.26 -5.90
C PRO A 33 13.57 -10.78 -7.20
N GLY A 34 14.55 -9.88 -7.06
CA GLY A 34 15.28 -9.33 -8.20
C GLY A 34 14.59 -8.17 -8.90
N VAL A 35 13.35 -7.85 -8.52
CA VAL A 35 12.67 -6.67 -9.03
C VAL A 35 12.94 -5.51 -8.07
N ASP A 36 13.58 -4.45 -8.56
CA ASP A 36 13.91 -3.27 -7.76
C ASP A 36 12.72 -2.32 -7.73
N ALA A 37 11.63 -2.76 -7.10
CA ALA A 37 10.44 -1.96 -6.92
C ALA A 37 10.16 -1.78 -5.43
N TRP A 38 9.86 -0.56 -5.04
CA TRP A 38 9.58 -0.20 -3.65
C TRP A 38 8.13 0.23 -3.52
N GLN A 39 7.42 -0.35 -2.55
CA GLN A 39 6.00 -0.08 -2.37
C GLN A 39 5.65 0.29 -0.94
N MET A 40 4.55 1.01 -0.80
CA MET A 40 3.94 1.29 0.50
C MET A 40 3.07 0.10 0.93
N PRO A 41 2.83 -0.08 2.25
CA PRO A 41 1.95 -1.16 2.73
C PRO A 41 0.53 -1.00 2.19
N GLN A 42 -0.09 -2.12 1.85
CA GLN A 42 -1.50 -2.14 1.45
C GLN A 42 -2.03 -3.57 1.49
N GLY A 43 -3.33 -3.71 1.62
CA GLY A 43 -3.97 -5.02 1.60
C GLY A 43 -5.48 -4.93 1.48
N GLY A 44 -6.12 -6.09 1.38
CA GLY A 44 -7.55 -6.19 1.18
C GLY A 44 -8.39 -5.76 2.39
N ILE A 45 -9.54 -5.17 2.10
CA ILE A 45 -10.57 -4.87 3.11
C ILE A 45 -11.50 -6.07 3.17
N ASP A 46 -11.67 -6.64 4.36
CA ASP A 46 -12.57 -7.77 4.54
C ASP A 46 -14.03 -7.32 4.47
N PRO A 47 -14.97 -8.22 4.08
CA PRO A 47 -16.40 -7.86 4.05
C PRO A 47 -16.86 -7.32 5.40
N GLY A 48 -17.49 -6.13 5.38
CA GLY A 48 -17.97 -5.47 6.59
C GLY A 48 -16.92 -4.75 7.42
N GLU A 49 -15.66 -4.80 7.02
CA GLU A 49 -14.58 -4.12 7.72
C GLU A 49 -14.50 -2.64 7.31
N ASP A 50 -14.30 -1.76 8.29
CA ASP A 50 -14.08 -0.34 8.02
C ASP A 50 -12.71 -0.15 7.35
N PRO A 51 -12.59 0.70 6.30
CA PRO A 51 -11.32 0.91 5.60
C PRO A 51 -10.16 1.34 6.51
N ARG A 52 -10.42 2.19 7.50
CA ARG A 52 -9.39 2.64 8.45
C ARG A 52 -8.89 1.50 9.31
N GLN A 53 -9.80 0.64 9.78
CA GLN A 53 -9.43 -0.55 10.56
C GLN A 53 -8.64 -1.54 9.70
N ALA A 54 -9.04 -1.71 8.44
CA ALA A 54 -8.30 -2.55 7.50
C ALA A 54 -6.87 -2.04 7.31
N ALA A 55 -6.70 -0.72 7.17
CA ALA A 55 -5.38 -0.11 7.03
C ALA A 55 -4.51 -0.39 8.25
N LEU A 56 -5.04 -0.20 9.46
CA LEU A 56 -4.29 -0.45 10.69
C LEU A 56 -3.94 -1.93 10.84
N ARG A 57 -4.85 -2.82 10.49
CA ARG A 57 -4.61 -4.27 10.52
C ARG A 57 -3.52 -4.68 9.53
N GLU A 58 -3.61 -4.20 8.29
CA GLU A 58 -2.63 -4.52 7.26
C GLU A 58 -1.24 -3.97 7.63
N LEU A 59 -1.19 -2.77 8.19
CA LEU A 59 0.08 -2.20 8.66
C LEU A 59 0.71 -3.11 9.71
N PHE A 60 -0.08 -3.58 10.67
CA PHE A 60 0.42 -4.49 11.71
C PHE A 60 0.86 -5.83 11.13
N GLU A 61 0.06 -6.42 10.25
CA GLU A 61 0.37 -7.71 9.63
C GLU A 61 1.66 -7.66 8.79
N GLU A 62 1.91 -6.53 8.13
CA GLU A 62 3.05 -6.41 7.21
C GLU A 62 4.31 -5.87 7.86
N THR A 63 4.18 -5.06 8.91
CA THR A 63 5.32 -4.33 9.50
C THR A 63 5.50 -4.52 11.01
N GLY A 64 4.57 -5.20 11.67
CA GLY A 64 4.60 -5.36 13.12
C GLY A 64 4.26 -4.09 13.90
N ILE A 65 3.91 -3.00 13.23
CA ILE A 65 3.62 -1.72 13.88
C ILE A 65 2.18 -1.74 14.42
N ALA A 66 2.05 -1.63 15.75
CA ALA A 66 0.75 -1.61 16.40
C ALA A 66 0.05 -0.25 16.23
N ALA A 67 -1.28 -0.25 16.34
CA ALA A 67 -2.10 0.93 16.11
C ALA A 67 -1.73 2.11 17.04
N GLU A 68 -1.30 1.84 18.27
CA GLU A 68 -0.89 2.89 19.21
C GLU A 68 0.43 3.57 18.84
N LYS A 69 1.16 3.02 17.88
CA LYS A 69 2.42 3.61 17.38
C LYS A 69 2.23 4.55 16.21
N VAL A 70 0.99 4.80 15.80
CA VAL A 70 0.69 5.71 14.69
C VAL A 70 -0.47 6.64 15.02
N THR A 71 -0.48 7.80 14.35
CA THR A 71 -1.63 8.69 14.33
C THR A 71 -2.12 8.80 12.90
N VAL A 72 -3.39 8.54 12.66
CA VAL A 72 -3.99 8.73 11.33
C VAL A 72 -4.23 10.21 11.12
N LEU A 73 -3.52 10.80 10.16
CA LEU A 73 -3.59 12.24 9.89
C LEU A 73 -4.66 12.60 8.85
N ALA A 74 -4.86 11.73 7.87
CA ALA A 74 -5.78 12.01 6.77
C ALA A 74 -6.17 10.73 6.05
N GLN A 75 -7.30 10.78 5.36
CA GLN A 75 -7.80 9.74 4.47
C GLN A 75 -7.98 10.37 3.09
N SER A 76 -7.73 9.61 2.04
CA SER A 76 -7.97 10.09 0.67
C SER A 76 -9.44 10.53 0.52
N SER A 77 -9.66 11.58 -0.26
CA SER A 77 -10.99 12.16 -0.43
C SER A 77 -11.94 11.21 -1.17
N GLU A 78 -11.37 10.29 -1.94
CA GLU A 78 -12.14 9.29 -2.70
C GLU A 78 -11.30 8.02 -2.84
N GLU A 79 -11.94 6.95 -3.30
CA GLU A 79 -11.21 5.72 -3.65
C GLU A 79 -10.35 5.98 -4.87
N LEU A 80 -9.13 5.43 -4.84
CA LEU A 80 -8.17 5.52 -5.94
C LEU A 80 -8.06 4.15 -6.60
N PHE A 81 -8.03 4.14 -7.93
CA PHE A 81 -8.13 2.90 -8.70
C PHE A 81 -6.86 2.65 -9.49
N TYR A 82 -6.53 1.37 -9.68
CA TYR A 82 -5.63 0.98 -10.76
C TYR A 82 -6.14 -0.28 -11.42
N ASP A 83 -5.85 -0.42 -12.72
CA ASP A 83 -6.18 -1.61 -13.48
C ASP A 83 -4.93 -2.47 -13.64
N LEU A 84 -5.11 -3.80 -13.58
CA LEU A 84 -4.03 -4.71 -13.94
C LEU A 84 -3.72 -4.56 -15.43
N PRO A 85 -2.42 -4.70 -15.80
CA PRO A 85 -2.09 -4.83 -17.22
C PRO A 85 -2.88 -5.99 -17.85
N PRO A 86 -3.32 -5.88 -19.11
CA PRO A 86 -4.13 -6.93 -19.73
C PRO A 86 -3.53 -8.33 -19.65
N GLU A 87 -2.20 -8.43 -19.69
CA GLU A 87 -1.49 -9.70 -19.62
C GLU A 87 -1.56 -10.37 -18.25
N LEU A 88 -1.94 -9.62 -17.20
CA LEU A 88 -2.06 -10.17 -15.84
C LEU A 88 -3.52 -10.47 -15.47
N VAL A 89 -4.49 -9.90 -16.17
CA VAL A 89 -5.90 -10.14 -15.88
C VAL A 89 -6.21 -11.61 -16.13
N GLY A 90 -6.86 -12.25 -15.17
CA GLY A 90 -7.18 -13.67 -15.25
C GLY A 90 -6.06 -14.60 -14.80
N LYS A 91 -4.84 -14.09 -14.58
CA LYS A 91 -3.67 -14.89 -14.23
C LYS A 91 -3.24 -14.79 -12.78
N ILE A 92 -3.51 -13.64 -12.14
CA ILE A 92 -3.20 -13.44 -10.73
C ILE A 92 -4.50 -13.25 -9.94
N TRP A 93 -4.43 -13.39 -8.61
CA TRP A 93 -5.58 -13.28 -7.70
C TRP A 93 -6.72 -14.22 -8.10
N LYS A 94 -6.37 -15.42 -8.60
CA LYS A 94 -7.33 -16.43 -9.06
C LYS A 94 -8.24 -15.94 -10.19
N GLY A 95 -7.83 -14.92 -10.92
CA GLY A 95 -8.57 -14.37 -12.05
C GLY A 95 -9.84 -13.60 -11.67
N LYS A 96 -10.00 -13.21 -10.39
CA LYS A 96 -11.24 -12.60 -9.88
C LYS A 96 -11.37 -11.11 -10.11
N TRP A 97 -10.26 -10.40 -10.30
CA TRP A 97 -10.23 -8.95 -10.21
C TRP A 97 -9.62 -8.32 -11.45
N ARG A 98 -10.13 -7.15 -11.85
CA ARG A 98 -9.53 -6.36 -12.93
C ARG A 98 -8.45 -5.40 -12.43
N GLY A 99 -8.41 -5.16 -11.13
CA GLY A 99 -7.50 -4.24 -10.47
C GLY A 99 -7.93 -4.05 -9.03
N GLN A 100 -7.56 -2.92 -8.44
CA GLN A 100 -7.95 -2.61 -7.07
C GLN A 100 -8.57 -1.22 -6.97
N ARG A 101 -9.49 -1.06 -6.04
CA ARG A 101 -10.01 0.24 -5.59
C ARG A 101 -9.56 0.42 -4.15
N GLN A 102 -8.90 1.55 -3.85
CA GLN A 102 -8.16 1.71 -2.61
C GLN A 102 -8.53 3.00 -1.89
N TRP A 103 -8.81 2.87 -0.60
CA TRP A 103 -8.78 4.00 0.32
C TRP A 103 -7.37 4.11 0.86
N TRP A 104 -6.80 5.34 0.84
CA TRP A 104 -5.45 5.59 1.34
C TRP A 104 -5.49 6.42 2.61
N PHE A 105 -4.55 6.14 3.52
CA PHE A 105 -4.43 6.78 4.82
C PHE A 105 -3.02 7.28 5.01
N LEU A 106 -2.90 8.57 5.35
CA LEU A 106 -1.63 9.14 5.79
C LEU A 106 -1.54 8.95 7.29
N MET A 107 -0.48 8.32 7.74
CA MET A 107 -0.24 8.06 9.17
C MET A 107 1.12 8.59 9.58
N ARG A 108 1.20 9.18 10.78
CA ARG A 108 2.46 9.59 11.39
C ARG A 108 2.96 8.48 12.30
N PHE A 109 4.20 8.03 12.07
CA PHE A 109 4.83 7.02 12.91
C PHE A 109 5.34 7.68 14.19
N LEU A 110 4.93 7.13 15.33
CA LEU A 110 5.28 7.64 16.67
C LEU A 110 6.36 6.80 17.36
N GLY A 111 6.70 5.66 16.78
CA GLY A 111 7.65 4.72 17.36
C GLY A 111 9.07 4.94 16.89
N LYS A 112 9.90 3.93 17.13
CA LYS A 112 11.31 3.88 16.71
C LYS A 112 11.45 2.86 15.59
N ASP A 113 12.53 2.95 14.80
CA ASP A 113 12.80 1.97 13.75
C ASP A 113 12.84 0.54 14.30
N SER A 114 13.27 0.36 15.54
CA SER A 114 13.29 -0.96 16.20
C SER A 114 11.88 -1.54 16.43
N ASP A 115 10.84 -0.72 16.36
CA ASP A 115 9.45 -1.19 16.46
C ASP A 115 8.96 -1.82 15.13
N ILE A 116 9.71 -1.64 14.04
CA ILE A 116 9.35 -2.16 12.72
C ILE A 116 9.95 -3.56 12.57
N ASN A 117 9.09 -4.54 12.29
CA ASN A 117 9.51 -5.92 12.08
C ASN A 117 8.75 -6.50 10.89
N ILE A 118 9.42 -6.58 9.75
CA ILE A 118 8.82 -7.12 8.52
C ILE A 118 8.85 -8.66 8.49
N ASP A 119 9.55 -9.29 9.44
CA ASP A 119 9.58 -10.74 9.60
C ASP A 119 8.40 -11.19 10.46
N THR A 120 7.21 -11.04 9.94
CA THR A 120 5.94 -11.35 10.59
C THR A 120 5.54 -12.80 10.33
N ASP A 121 4.41 -13.25 10.88
CA ASP A 121 3.90 -14.62 10.70
C ASP A 121 3.69 -14.97 9.21
N HIS A 122 3.27 -13.99 8.42
CA HIS A 122 3.07 -14.15 6.97
C HIS A 122 3.82 -13.03 6.26
N PRO A 123 5.16 -13.12 6.16
CA PRO A 123 5.96 -12.00 5.66
C PRO A 123 5.64 -11.68 4.19
N GLU A 124 5.50 -10.39 3.93
CA GLU A 124 5.26 -9.85 2.59
C GLU A 124 6.50 -9.17 2.01
N PHE A 125 7.41 -8.72 2.88
CA PHE A 125 8.54 -7.87 2.50
C PHE A 125 9.88 -8.51 2.82
N SER A 126 10.87 -8.29 1.94
CA SER A 126 12.25 -8.75 2.13
C SER A 126 13.13 -7.69 2.81
N GLU A 127 12.85 -6.42 2.55
CA GLU A 127 13.56 -5.30 3.16
C GLU A 127 12.72 -4.03 3.11
N TRP A 128 13.07 -3.05 3.95
CA TRP A 128 12.37 -1.77 3.99
C TRP A 128 13.33 -0.61 4.18
N LYS A 129 12.85 0.59 3.88
CA LYS A 129 13.61 1.84 4.10
C LYS A 129 12.67 3.01 4.28
N TRP A 130 13.20 4.11 4.81
CA TRP A 130 12.55 5.40 4.74
C TRP A 130 12.94 6.08 3.43
N ALA A 131 11.96 6.42 2.62
CA ALA A 131 12.19 6.97 1.28
C ALA A 131 11.64 8.39 1.17
N ASP A 132 12.15 9.14 0.18
CA ASP A 132 11.54 10.41 -0.17
C ASP A 132 10.17 10.14 -0.79
N ALA A 133 9.14 10.84 -0.29
CA ALA A 133 7.78 10.66 -0.80
C ALA A 133 7.72 10.93 -2.31
N GLU A 134 8.41 11.97 -2.78
CA GLU A 134 8.40 12.36 -4.20
C GLU A 134 9.03 11.31 -5.11
N SER A 135 9.88 10.42 -4.57
CA SER A 135 10.52 9.36 -5.36
C SER A 135 9.63 8.14 -5.57
N LEU A 136 8.59 7.96 -4.77
CA LEU A 136 7.79 6.73 -4.77
C LEU A 136 7.15 6.39 -6.13
N PRO A 137 6.57 7.36 -6.88
CA PRO A 137 6.02 7.02 -8.19
C PRO A 137 7.06 6.50 -9.19
N GLU A 138 8.34 6.85 -8.98
CA GLU A 138 9.42 6.44 -9.88
C GLU A 138 9.99 5.06 -9.55
N VAL A 139 9.75 4.56 -8.31
CA VAL A 139 10.34 3.31 -7.85
C VAL A 139 9.33 2.18 -7.65
N ILE A 140 8.06 2.45 -7.87
CA ILE A 140 7.01 1.42 -7.84
C ILE A 140 6.92 0.74 -9.21
N VAL A 141 6.32 -0.46 -9.26
CA VAL A 141 6.04 -1.12 -10.54
C VAL A 141 5.26 -0.19 -11.47
N PRO A 142 5.57 -0.16 -12.78
CA PRO A 142 5.04 0.88 -13.68
C PRO A 142 3.52 1.02 -13.72
N PHE A 143 2.76 -0.07 -13.61
CA PHE A 143 1.30 0.03 -13.71
C PHE A 143 0.63 0.63 -12.47
N LYS A 144 1.40 0.88 -11.39
CA LYS A 144 0.91 1.57 -10.18
C LYS A 144 1.42 3.02 -10.09
N LYS A 145 2.18 3.49 -11.05
CA LYS A 145 2.80 4.81 -11.01
C LYS A 145 1.77 5.93 -10.87
N GLU A 146 0.71 5.90 -11.65
CA GLU A 146 -0.33 6.92 -11.59
C GLU A 146 -1.10 6.88 -10.27
N LEU A 147 -1.32 5.69 -9.72
CA LEU A 147 -1.91 5.55 -8.39
C LEU A 147 -1.06 6.26 -7.35
N TYR A 148 0.26 6.03 -7.36
CA TYR A 148 1.17 6.63 -6.39
C TYR A 148 1.27 8.14 -6.56
N ARG A 149 1.19 8.64 -7.80
CA ARG A 149 1.11 10.10 -8.05
C ARG A 149 -0.13 10.70 -7.41
N ALA A 150 -1.26 10.02 -7.52
CA ALA A 150 -2.52 10.48 -6.92
C ALA A 150 -2.44 10.47 -5.40
N VAL A 151 -1.86 9.43 -4.79
CA VAL A 151 -1.67 9.37 -3.34
C VAL A 151 -0.78 10.52 -2.87
N LEU A 152 0.33 10.74 -3.56
CA LEU A 152 1.28 11.80 -3.23
C LEU A 152 0.63 13.18 -3.34
N LYS A 153 -0.14 13.41 -4.39
CA LYS A 153 -0.88 14.66 -4.57
C LYS A 153 -1.85 14.92 -3.41
N GLU A 154 -2.49 13.86 -2.92
CA GLU A 154 -3.46 13.94 -1.82
C GLU A 154 -2.76 14.36 -0.50
N PHE A 155 -1.57 13.88 -0.24
CA PHE A 155 -0.94 13.96 1.09
C PHE A 155 0.35 14.77 1.18
N ARG A 156 0.95 15.20 0.06
CA ARG A 156 2.30 15.80 0.10
C ARG A 156 2.43 17.01 1.01
N ASP A 157 1.38 17.80 1.13
CA ASP A 157 1.42 19.00 1.96
C ASP A 157 1.21 18.71 3.45
N LEU A 158 0.90 17.45 3.80
CA LEU A 158 0.63 17.04 5.17
C LEU A 158 1.76 16.18 5.77
N ILE A 159 2.71 15.76 4.96
CA ILE A 159 3.79 14.86 5.39
C ILE A 159 4.76 15.58 6.34
#